data_f8cd0562f35def350d0541f006d9b485
#
_entry.id   f8cd0562f35def350d0541f006d9b485
#
_cell.length_a   1.000
_cell.length_b   1.000
_cell.length_c   1.000
_cell.angle_alpha   90.00
_cell.angle_beta   90.00
_cell.angle_gamma   90.00
#
_symmetry.space_group_name_H-M   'P 1'
#
loop_
_entity.id
_entity.type
_entity.pdbx_description
1 polymer ?
#
loop_
_entity_poly.entity_id
_entity_poly.type
_entity_poly.pdbx_seq_one_letter_code
_entity_poly.pdbx_strand_id
1 'polypeptide(L)'
;MRYVFFAVAIAIATGAAAQPQATPLTLDEAIAQGIANSQRLAELQARGEGAEFAIAGRHAADMPSIALLGGYTRTNHVEEFSVPTTIGRPPQVLYPDVPDNYHTRLDLQWPIYTGGRTDALERAARAERSAIDKDVAAARADLRLEITRAYWAVVTARETELVLQRSLDAVNAHVADVKSRLASGLVPPNDVASAEAQAARQRLLALEAANQHEIAEADLRRLTGNDAATVAPPSAQSSPAGGALPPAPAWLPARGGSVADLIAAALKARPERQALEARAEAATERADAVGAAARPQIAVTGGYDYARPNPRIFPRAAEWNTSWDASVNVSWNLWDGGRRAAEQGEARATASALKTRVADFDRQTTFEVRTRTLELDSSREAVSAADEEIRAAAEAERVVGERYRAGVATTTDVLDAQVARLQAELDRTRAVANVRLAEARLERAVGR
;
A
#
# COMPACT_ATOMS: atom_id res chain seq x y z
N MET A 1 -13.12 -39.48 -63.84
CA MET A 1 -13.44 -38.77 -62.58
C MET A 1 -13.07 -39.66 -61.41
N ARG A 2 -11.90 -39.43 -60.78
CA ARG A 2 -11.38 -40.22 -59.64
C ARG A 2 -11.30 -39.24 -58.46
N TYR A 3 -12.10 -39.47 -57.45
CA TYR A 3 -12.03 -38.74 -56.20
C TYR A 3 -10.99 -39.42 -55.28
N VAL A 4 -9.95 -38.63 -54.93
CA VAL A 4 -8.93 -39.03 -53.93
C VAL A 4 -9.41 -38.43 -52.60
N PHE A 5 -9.77 -39.29 -51.62
CA PHE A 5 -10.04 -38.90 -50.24
C PHE A 5 -8.70 -38.85 -49.51
N PHE A 6 -8.33 -37.66 -49.04
CA PHE A 6 -7.20 -37.44 -48.10
C PHE A 6 -7.77 -37.51 -46.67
N ALA A 7 -7.44 -38.61 -46.00
CA ALA A 7 -7.72 -38.74 -44.55
C ALA A 7 -6.63 -38.01 -43.79
N VAL A 8 -6.96 -36.92 -43.10
CA VAL A 8 -6.07 -36.21 -42.15
C VAL A 8 -6.25 -36.87 -40.79
N ALA A 9 -5.26 -37.64 -40.35
CA ALA A 9 -5.21 -38.14 -38.97
C ALA A 9 -4.73 -37.03 -38.03
N ILE A 10 -5.64 -36.51 -37.19
CA ILE A 10 -5.29 -35.60 -36.10
C ILE A 10 -4.77 -36.45 -34.95
N ALA A 11 -3.45 -36.43 -34.75
CA ALA A 11 -2.82 -36.95 -33.52
C ALA A 11 -3.08 -35.98 -32.37
N ILE A 12 -3.98 -36.31 -31.47
CA ILE A 12 -4.18 -35.61 -30.21
C ILE A 12 -3.02 -36.02 -29.29
N ALA A 13 -1.99 -35.16 -29.24
CA ALA A 13 -0.97 -35.27 -28.22
C ALA A 13 -1.59 -34.81 -26.88
N THR A 14 -2.00 -35.77 -26.05
CA THR A 14 -2.31 -35.50 -24.63
C THR A 14 -1.01 -35.17 -23.91
N GLY A 15 -0.67 -33.87 -23.94
CA GLY A 15 0.35 -33.33 -23.06
C GLY A 15 -0.14 -33.49 -21.60
N ALA A 16 0.44 -34.44 -20.89
CA ALA A 16 0.33 -34.53 -19.44
C ALA A 16 0.86 -33.18 -18.92
N ALA A 17 -0.05 -32.32 -18.45
CA ALA A 17 0.31 -31.13 -17.71
C ALA A 17 1.07 -31.64 -16.47
N ALA A 18 2.38 -31.45 -16.46
CA ALA A 18 3.19 -31.62 -15.26
C ALA A 18 2.59 -30.69 -14.21
N GLN A 19 2.03 -31.25 -13.16
CA GLN A 19 1.63 -30.47 -11.99
C GLN A 19 2.87 -29.70 -11.55
N PRO A 20 2.78 -28.38 -11.37
CA PRO A 20 3.89 -27.61 -10.87
C PRO A 20 4.28 -28.22 -9.52
N GLN A 21 5.47 -28.83 -9.45
CA GLN A 21 6.03 -29.26 -8.17
C GLN A 21 6.13 -27.99 -7.34
N ALA A 22 5.38 -27.95 -6.24
CA ALA A 22 5.41 -26.84 -5.30
C ALA A 22 6.84 -26.71 -4.75
N THR A 23 7.63 -25.82 -5.36
CA THR A 23 8.95 -25.48 -4.82
C THR A 23 8.71 -24.73 -3.51
N PRO A 24 9.27 -25.23 -2.40
CA PRO A 24 9.08 -24.61 -1.11
C PRO A 24 9.60 -23.16 -1.13
N LEU A 25 8.75 -22.23 -0.79
CA LEU A 25 8.97 -20.80 -0.89
C LEU A 25 9.88 -20.33 0.26
N THR A 26 10.95 -19.63 -0.06
CA THR A 26 11.78 -18.91 0.92
C THR A 26 11.13 -17.58 1.28
N LEU A 27 11.55 -16.95 2.38
CA LEU A 27 11.03 -15.63 2.79
C LEU A 27 11.25 -14.55 1.71
N ASP A 28 12.45 -14.52 1.10
CA ASP A 28 12.78 -13.53 0.08
C ASP A 28 11.94 -13.73 -1.20
N GLU A 29 11.71 -14.96 -1.60
CA GLU A 29 10.82 -15.29 -2.73
C GLU A 29 9.37 -14.92 -2.43
N ALA A 30 8.88 -15.17 -1.20
CA ALA A 30 7.55 -14.76 -0.77
C ALA A 30 7.38 -13.23 -0.85
N ILE A 31 8.37 -12.48 -0.37
CA ILE A 31 8.40 -11.02 -0.44
C ILE A 31 8.41 -10.56 -1.90
N ALA A 32 9.24 -11.14 -2.75
CA ALA A 32 9.33 -10.76 -4.17
C ALA A 32 8.01 -11.01 -4.90
N GLN A 33 7.38 -12.18 -4.70
CA GLN A 33 6.08 -12.51 -5.30
C GLN A 33 4.96 -11.60 -4.79
N GLY A 34 4.89 -11.37 -3.49
CA GLY A 34 3.85 -10.52 -2.92
C GLY A 34 3.98 -9.05 -3.36
N ILE A 35 5.20 -8.54 -3.52
CA ILE A 35 5.41 -7.20 -4.08
C ILE A 35 4.99 -7.15 -5.55
N ALA A 36 5.32 -8.17 -6.35
CA ALA A 36 4.97 -8.22 -7.76
C ALA A 36 3.46 -8.34 -8.01
N ASN A 37 2.73 -9.04 -7.14
CA ASN A 37 1.30 -9.33 -7.29
C ASN A 37 0.38 -8.37 -6.50
N SER A 38 0.95 -7.37 -5.80
CA SER A 38 0.20 -6.50 -4.90
C SER A 38 -0.71 -5.52 -5.63
N GLN A 39 -2.02 -5.69 -5.49
CA GLN A 39 -3.03 -4.74 -5.99
C GLN A 39 -2.94 -3.37 -5.31
N ARG A 40 -2.54 -3.32 -4.03
CA ARG A 40 -2.33 -2.08 -3.30
C ARG A 40 -1.19 -1.25 -3.90
N LEU A 41 -0.10 -1.89 -4.33
CA LEU A 41 1.00 -1.19 -5.00
C LEU A 41 0.59 -0.75 -6.40
N ALA A 42 -0.14 -1.57 -7.16
CA ALA A 42 -0.68 -1.20 -8.47
C ALA A 42 -1.62 0.02 -8.38
N GLU A 43 -2.50 0.07 -7.38
CA GLU A 43 -3.37 1.23 -7.13
C GLU A 43 -2.54 2.51 -6.89
N LEU A 44 -1.51 2.45 -6.03
CA LEU A 44 -0.67 3.61 -5.75
C LEU A 44 0.16 4.04 -6.96
N GLN A 45 0.63 3.12 -7.79
CA GLN A 45 1.30 3.40 -9.04
C GLN A 45 0.37 4.12 -10.03
N ALA A 46 -0.85 3.64 -10.20
CA ALA A 46 -1.86 4.30 -11.03
C ALA A 46 -2.18 5.73 -10.52
N ARG A 47 -2.22 5.96 -9.19
CA ARG A 47 -2.32 7.32 -8.63
C ARG A 47 -1.11 8.18 -9.00
N GLY A 48 0.09 7.58 -9.02
CA GLY A 48 1.32 8.24 -9.46
C GLY A 48 1.24 8.67 -10.93
N GLU A 49 0.76 7.79 -11.82
CA GLU A 49 0.52 8.13 -13.23
C GLU A 49 -0.51 9.26 -13.38
N GLY A 50 -1.58 9.23 -12.57
CA GLY A 50 -2.56 10.32 -12.53
C GLY A 50 -1.93 11.67 -12.12
N ALA A 51 -0.98 11.64 -11.19
CA ALA A 51 -0.25 12.85 -10.78
C ALA A 51 0.69 13.37 -11.88
N GLU A 52 1.30 12.51 -12.70
CA GLU A 52 2.06 12.93 -13.89
C GLU A 52 1.17 13.67 -14.90
N PHE A 53 -0.04 13.17 -15.17
CA PHE A 53 -0.99 13.89 -16.01
C PHE A 53 -1.44 15.21 -15.37
N ALA A 54 -1.54 15.29 -14.04
CA ALA A 54 -1.82 16.55 -13.36
C ALA A 54 -0.69 17.58 -13.56
N ILE A 55 0.59 17.16 -13.51
CA ILE A 55 1.74 18.03 -13.84
C ILE A 55 1.64 18.51 -15.27
N ALA A 56 1.42 17.60 -16.23
CA ALA A 56 1.26 17.96 -17.64
C ALA A 56 0.10 18.93 -17.86
N GLY A 57 -1.03 18.75 -17.15
CA GLY A 57 -2.16 19.66 -17.21
C GLY A 57 -1.85 21.05 -16.63
N ARG A 58 -0.99 21.15 -15.60
CA ARG A 58 -0.54 22.46 -15.06
C ARG A 58 0.41 23.15 -16.03
N HIS A 59 1.33 22.40 -16.64
CA HIS A 59 2.21 22.93 -17.66
C HIS A 59 1.43 23.41 -18.90
N ALA A 60 0.43 22.65 -19.35
CA ALA A 60 -0.42 23.01 -20.47
C ALA A 60 -1.23 24.31 -20.24
N ALA A 61 -1.43 24.70 -18.97
CA ALA A 61 -2.13 25.94 -18.64
C ALA A 61 -1.37 27.23 -19.07
N ASP A 62 -0.06 27.14 -19.34
CA ASP A 62 0.75 28.22 -19.89
C ASP A 62 0.83 28.19 -21.44
N MET A 63 0.29 27.14 -22.06
CA MET A 63 0.29 27.01 -23.52
C MET A 63 -0.90 27.72 -24.16
N PRO A 64 -0.78 28.13 -25.45
CA PRO A 64 -1.90 28.67 -26.16
C PRO A 64 -3.02 27.63 -26.31
N SER A 65 -4.25 28.06 -26.07
CA SER A 65 -5.46 27.27 -26.32
C SER A 65 -6.21 27.82 -27.54
N ILE A 66 -6.75 26.93 -28.36
CA ILE A 66 -7.55 27.28 -29.54
C ILE A 66 -8.91 26.59 -29.38
N ALA A 67 -9.96 27.39 -29.47
CA ALA A 67 -11.34 26.93 -29.40
C ALA A 67 -12.11 27.32 -30.67
N LEU A 68 -12.94 26.42 -31.18
CA LEU A 68 -13.91 26.73 -32.23
C LEU A 68 -15.29 26.88 -31.60
N LEU A 69 -15.86 28.06 -31.73
CA LEU A 69 -17.19 28.39 -31.24
C LEU A 69 -18.13 28.54 -32.42
N GLY A 70 -19.34 28.01 -32.33
CA GLY A 70 -20.38 28.18 -33.33
C GLY A 70 -21.73 28.41 -32.69
N GLY A 71 -22.53 29.30 -33.26
CA GLY A 71 -23.84 29.58 -32.71
C GLY A 71 -24.84 30.11 -33.73
N TYR A 72 -26.11 29.87 -33.45
CA TYR A 72 -27.25 30.48 -34.11
C TYR A 72 -28.06 31.22 -33.04
N THR A 73 -28.40 32.46 -33.36
CA THR A 73 -29.27 33.28 -32.49
C THR A 73 -30.35 33.91 -33.33
N ARG A 74 -31.60 33.67 -32.97
CA ARG A 74 -32.75 34.41 -33.53
C ARG A 74 -33.10 35.56 -32.58
N THR A 75 -33.12 36.80 -33.14
CA THR A 75 -33.55 37.99 -32.43
C THR A 75 -34.97 38.40 -32.85
N ASN A 76 -35.59 39.32 -32.15
CA ASN A 76 -36.82 39.97 -32.60
C ASN A 76 -36.56 40.84 -33.84
N HIS A 77 -37.63 41.12 -34.58
CA HIS A 77 -37.59 42.05 -35.69
C HIS A 77 -37.35 43.47 -35.20
N VAL A 78 -36.58 44.24 -35.96
CA VAL A 78 -36.29 45.67 -35.69
C VAL A 78 -36.60 46.52 -36.92
N GLU A 79 -36.99 47.77 -36.74
CA GLU A 79 -37.18 48.71 -37.85
C GLU A 79 -35.87 48.94 -38.58
N GLU A 80 -35.94 48.88 -39.91
CA GLU A 80 -34.79 49.14 -40.77
C GLU A 80 -34.40 50.63 -40.69
N PHE A 81 -33.12 50.90 -40.41
CA PHE A 81 -32.60 52.23 -40.48
C PHE A 81 -31.94 52.54 -41.82
N SER A 82 -32.53 53.49 -42.56
CA SER A 82 -32.03 53.91 -43.88
C SER A 82 -31.76 55.41 -43.90
N VAL A 83 -30.77 55.81 -44.70
CA VAL A 83 -30.41 57.23 -44.90
C VAL A 83 -30.69 57.64 -46.32
N PRO A 84 -31.36 58.79 -46.56
CA PRO A 84 -31.57 59.31 -47.89
C PRO A 84 -30.24 59.55 -48.59
N THR A 85 -30.10 59.09 -49.82
CA THR A 85 -28.99 59.41 -50.72
C THR A 85 -29.32 60.53 -51.67
N THR A 86 -28.43 60.98 -52.58
CA THR A 86 -28.65 62.03 -53.53
C THR A 86 -29.89 61.79 -54.38
N ILE A 87 -30.54 62.85 -54.84
CA ILE A 87 -31.76 62.80 -55.67
C ILE A 87 -31.59 61.83 -56.83
N GLY A 88 -32.48 60.82 -56.92
CA GLY A 88 -32.51 59.79 -57.96
C GLY A 88 -31.84 58.44 -57.59
N ARG A 89 -31.34 58.26 -56.36
CA ARG A 89 -30.87 56.96 -55.85
C ARG A 89 -31.75 56.48 -54.69
N PRO A 90 -31.94 55.13 -54.53
CA PRO A 90 -32.70 54.62 -53.42
C PRO A 90 -32.01 54.90 -52.08
N PRO A 91 -32.73 55.01 -50.94
CA PRO A 91 -32.14 55.14 -49.62
C PRO A 91 -31.17 54.01 -49.36
N GLN A 92 -30.06 54.35 -48.71
CA GLN A 92 -29.09 53.34 -48.31
C GLN A 92 -29.50 52.76 -46.94
N VAL A 93 -29.82 51.48 -46.88
CA VAL A 93 -30.11 50.77 -45.60
C VAL A 93 -28.78 50.59 -44.86
N LEU A 94 -28.65 51.18 -43.67
CA LEU A 94 -27.45 51.06 -42.85
C LEU A 94 -27.61 49.97 -41.82
N TYR A 95 -28.86 49.73 -41.36
CA TYR A 95 -29.18 48.68 -40.41
C TYR A 95 -30.42 47.90 -40.89
N PRO A 96 -30.25 46.77 -41.58
CA PRO A 96 -31.34 45.97 -42.04
C PRO A 96 -31.96 45.13 -40.91
N ASP A 97 -33.20 44.71 -41.05
CA ASP A 97 -33.82 43.73 -40.19
C ASP A 97 -33.31 42.32 -40.50
N VAL A 98 -32.36 41.81 -39.70
CA VAL A 98 -31.80 40.47 -39.86
C VAL A 98 -31.98 39.73 -38.56
N PRO A 99 -33.11 39.00 -38.38
CA PRO A 99 -33.39 38.29 -37.14
C PRO A 99 -32.54 37.02 -36.97
N ASP A 100 -32.10 36.38 -38.06
CA ASP A 100 -31.32 35.16 -38.05
C ASP A 100 -29.82 35.50 -38.09
N ASN A 101 -29.14 35.21 -36.97
CA ASN A 101 -27.73 35.52 -36.79
C ASN A 101 -26.95 34.20 -36.64
N TYR A 102 -25.93 34.00 -37.45
CA TYR A 102 -25.05 32.85 -37.44
C TYR A 102 -23.64 33.34 -37.17
N HIS A 103 -22.90 32.66 -36.31
CA HIS A 103 -21.50 32.96 -36.10
C HIS A 103 -20.69 31.68 -35.92
N THR A 104 -19.47 31.73 -36.40
CA THR A 104 -18.42 30.74 -36.14
C THR A 104 -17.16 31.53 -35.85
N ARG A 105 -16.53 31.22 -34.68
CA ARG A 105 -15.33 31.91 -34.23
C ARG A 105 -14.26 30.92 -33.85
N LEU A 106 -13.07 31.08 -34.39
CA LEU A 106 -11.85 30.44 -33.93
C LEU A 106 -11.20 31.41 -32.92
N ASP A 107 -11.09 30.98 -31.69
CA ASP A 107 -10.62 31.80 -30.55
C ASP A 107 -9.26 31.26 -30.08
N LEU A 108 -8.26 32.14 -30.00
CA LEU A 108 -6.93 31.87 -29.45
C LEU A 108 -6.83 32.60 -28.09
N GLN A 109 -6.43 31.86 -27.06
CA GLN A 109 -6.08 32.43 -25.77
C GLN A 109 -4.72 31.92 -25.32
N TRP A 110 -3.78 32.80 -25.02
CA TRP A 110 -2.44 32.48 -24.59
C TRP A 110 -2.03 33.34 -23.38
N PRO A 111 -1.97 32.75 -22.17
CA PRO A 111 -1.43 33.44 -21.01
C PRO A 111 0.08 33.52 -21.14
N ILE A 112 0.64 34.72 -21.31
CA ILE A 112 2.09 34.95 -21.40
C ILE A 112 2.73 35.13 -20.03
N TYR A 113 1.99 35.73 -19.10
CA TYR A 113 2.45 35.97 -17.76
C TYR A 113 1.31 35.87 -16.76
N THR A 114 1.46 34.95 -15.81
CA THR A 114 0.44 34.63 -14.78
C THR A 114 0.85 35.11 -13.38
N GLY A 115 1.85 36.02 -13.28
CA GLY A 115 2.41 36.46 -12.00
C GLY A 115 3.21 35.37 -11.26
N GLY A 116 3.54 34.25 -11.92
CA GLY A 116 4.19 33.07 -11.32
C GLY A 116 3.20 32.09 -10.67
N ARG A 117 1.90 32.27 -10.92
CA ARG A 117 0.85 31.38 -10.37
C ARG A 117 0.95 29.96 -10.96
N THR A 118 1.10 29.84 -12.27
CA THR A 118 1.13 28.56 -12.96
C THR A 118 2.40 27.79 -12.61
N ASP A 119 3.54 28.48 -12.56
CA ASP A 119 4.80 27.89 -12.10
C ASP A 119 4.72 27.32 -10.68
N ALA A 120 4.11 28.07 -9.75
CA ALA A 120 3.92 27.63 -8.39
C ALA A 120 2.96 26.42 -8.31
N LEU A 121 1.88 26.39 -9.09
CA LEU A 121 0.97 25.24 -9.17
C LEU A 121 1.64 24.02 -9.80
N GLU A 122 2.52 24.19 -10.77
CA GLU A 122 3.29 23.12 -11.36
C GLU A 122 4.29 22.55 -10.35
N ARG A 123 5.02 23.40 -9.61
CA ARG A 123 5.90 22.95 -8.51
C ARG A 123 5.12 22.23 -7.42
N ALA A 124 3.93 22.73 -7.05
CA ALA A 124 3.05 22.03 -6.12
C ALA A 124 2.63 20.64 -6.60
N ALA A 125 2.31 20.51 -7.89
CA ALA A 125 1.95 19.22 -8.48
C ALA A 125 3.15 18.25 -8.51
N ARG A 126 4.36 18.74 -8.81
CA ARG A 126 5.60 17.94 -8.76
C ARG A 126 5.91 17.46 -7.33
N ALA A 127 5.75 18.32 -6.34
CA ALA A 127 5.93 17.95 -4.94
C ALA A 127 4.88 16.90 -4.49
N GLU A 128 3.62 17.03 -4.92
CA GLU A 128 2.58 16.02 -4.67
C GLU A 128 2.91 14.67 -5.33
N ARG A 129 3.43 14.69 -6.56
CA ARG A 129 3.89 13.47 -7.25
C ARG A 129 5.04 12.81 -6.48
N SER A 130 6.00 13.61 -5.99
CA SER A 130 7.08 13.11 -5.13
C SER A 130 6.54 12.47 -3.85
N ALA A 131 5.51 13.06 -3.22
CA ALA A 131 4.87 12.48 -2.05
C ALA A 131 4.27 11.10 -2.35
N ILE A 132 3.60 10.94 -3.50
CA ILE A 132 3.02 9.66 -3.93
C ILE A 132 4.12 8.60 -4.15
N ASP A 133 5.28 8.96 -4.72
CA ASP A 133 6.42 8.03 -4.85
C ASP A 133 6.91 7.53 -3.49
N LYS A 134 6.90 8.41 -2.49
CA LYS A 134 7.25 8.02 -1.12
C LYS A 134 6.17 7.16 -0.47
N ASP A 135 4.89 7.41 -0.77
CA ASP A 135 3.80 6.54 -0.33
C ASP A 135 3.91 5.13 -0.92
N VAL A 136 4.31 5.00 -2.20
CA VAL A 136 4.61 3.70 -2.83
C VAL A 136 5.75 2.99 -2.10
N ALA A 137 6.81 3.73 -1.77
CA ALA A 137 7.94 3.15 -1.02
C ALA A 137 7.53 2.72 0.40
N ALA A 138 6.71 3.51 1.10
CA ALA A 138 6.15 3.17 2.40
C ALA A 138 5.27 1.92 2.33
N ALA A 139 4.35 1.87 1.36
CA ALA A 139 3.47 0.73 1.16
C ALA A 139 4.23 -0.56 0.82
N ARG A 140 5.35 -0.46 0.08
CA ARG A 140 6.23 -1.59 -0.20
C ARG A 140 6.90 -2.11 1.08
N ALA A 141 7.37 -1.21 1.94
CA ALA A 141 7.97 -1.60 3.22
C ALA A 141 6.93 -2.20 4.19
N ASP A 142 5.70 -1.68 4.21
CA ASP A 142 4.59 -2.27 4.96
C ASP A 142 4.25 -3.67 4.49
N LEU A 143 4.14 -3.86 3.17
CA LEU A 143 3.84 -5.15 2.55
C LEU A 143 4.94 -6.17 2.85
N ARG A 144 6.21 -5.76 2.80
CA ARG A 144 7.34 -6.62 3.21
C ARG A 144 7.17 -7.12 4.65
N LEU A 145 6.83 -6.24 5.58
CA LEU A 145 6.57 -6.62 6.97
C LEU A 145 5.35 -7.53 7.09
N GLU A 146 4.26 -7.26 6.35
CA GLU A 146 3.04 -8.07 6.36
C GLU A 146 3.31 -9.50 5.85
N ILE A 147 4.03 -9.64 4.74
CA ILE A 147 4.44 -10.95 4.20
C ILE A 147 5.38 -11.67 5.18
N THR A 148 6.33 -10.95 5.78
CA THR A 148 7.23 -11.54 6.80
C THR A 148 6.44 -12.09 7.99
N ARG A 149 5.40 -11.38 8.44
CA ARG A 149 4.52 -11.86 9.51
C ARG A 149 3.75 -13.11 9.09
N ALA A 150 3.15 -13.12 7.90
CA ALA A 150 2.41 -14.26 7.38
C ALA A 150 3.32 -15.47 7.20
N TYR A 151 4.54 -15.30 6.69
CA TYR A 151 5.52 -16.37 6.55
C TYR A 151 5.88 -17.01 7.89
N TRP A 152 6.22 -16.19 8.91
CA TRP A 152 6.54 -16.70 10.24
C TRP A 152 5.31 -17.25 10.97
N ALA A 153 4.11 -16.81 10.65
CA ALA A 153 2.87 -17.41 11.15
C ALA A 153 2.72 -18.84 10.63
N VAL A 154 2.97 -19.08 9.32
CA VAL A 154 2.96 -20.45 8.75
C VAL A 154 4.03 -21.33 9.41
N VAL A 155 5.27 -20.85 9.52
CA VAL A 155 6.36 -21.60 10.17
C VAL A 155 5.99 -21.96 11.60
N THR A 156 5.47 -21.02 12.35
CA THR A 156 5.08 -21.22 13.76
C THR A 156 3.90 -22.19 13.89
N ALA A 157 2.88 -22.04 13.05
CA ALA A 157 1.70 -22.91 13.07
C ALA A 157 2.07 -24.35 12.73
N ARG A 158 2.92 -24.56 11.73
CA ARG A 158 3.43 -25.87 11.34
C ARG A 158 4.24 -26.54 12.46
N GLU A 159 5.18 -25.80 13.08
CA GLU A 159 5.96 -26.36 14.20
C GLU A 159 5.07 -26.68 15.40
N THR A 160 4.07 -25.85 15.68
CA THR A 160 3.06 -26.09 16.73
C THR A 160 2.27 -27.36 16.45
N GLU A 161 1.83 -27.57 15.21
CA GLU A 161 1.14 -28.80 14.78
C GLU A 161 2.03 -30.04 15.00
N LEU A 162 3.30 -29.96 14.58
CA LEU A 162 4.26 -31.07 14.74
C LEU A 162 4.54 -31.38 16.21
N VAL A 163 4.65 -30.38 17.08
CA VAL A 163 4.84 -30.54 18.52
C VAL A 163 3.62 -31.21 19.15
N LEU A 164 2.41 -30.72 18.83
CA LEU A 164 1.16 -31.27 19.36
C LEU A 164 0.86 -32.67 18.84
N GLN A 165 1.21 -33.01 17.60
CA GLN A 165 1.07 -34.36 17.08
C GLN A 165 2.00 -35.36 17.83
N ARG A 166 3.27 -34.95 18.02
CA ARG A 166 4.22 -35.79 18.82
C ARG A 166 3.74 -35.97 20.26
N SER A 167 3.19 -34.93 20.87
CA SER A 167 2.62 -35.01 22.22
C SER A 167 1.39 -35.92 22.26
N LEU A 168 0.50 -35.85 21.25
CA LEU A 168 -0.64 -36.76 21.14
C LEU A 168 -0.19 -38.22 21.03
N ASP A 169 0.83 -38.52 20.24
CA ASP A 169 1.39 -39.85 20.08
C ASP A 169 1.97 -40.38 21.41
N ALA A 170 2.68 -39.52 22.18
CA ALA A 170 3.22 -39.85 23.49
C ALA A 170 2.11 -40.14 24.52
N VAL A 171 1.06 -39.32 24.57
CA VAL A 171 -0.08 -39.54 25.46
C VAL A 171 -0.86 -40.81 25.08
N ASN A 172 -1.05 -41.09 23.79
CA ASN A 172 -1.70 -42.29 23.33
C ASN A 172 -0.89 -43.57 23.74
N ALA A 173 0.43 -43.51 23.65
CA ALA A 173 1.31 -44.58 24.12
C ALA A 173 1.19 -44.77 25.64
N HIS A 174 1.10 -43.67 26.41
CA HIS A 174 0.87 -43.73 27.83
C HIS A 174 -0.51 -44.33 28.20
N VAL A 175 -1.58 -43.99 27.48
CA VAL A 175 -2.91 -44.64 27.62
C VAL A 175 -2.84 -46.14 27.45
N ALA A 176 -2.10 -46.60 26.43
CA ALA A 176 -1.92 -48.03 26.20
C ALA A 176 -1.15 -48.76 27.34
N ASP A 177 -0.11 -48.10 27.90
CA ASP A 177 0.62 -48.61 29.07
C ASP A 177 -0.29 -48.68 30.32
N VAL A 178 -1.03 -47.62 30.63
CA VAL A 178 -1.95 -47.60 31.78
C VAL A 178 -3.05 -48.66 31.66
N LYS A 179 -3.61 -48.88 30.43
CA LYS A 179 -4.56 -49.97 30.17
C LYS A 179 -3.96 -51.37 30.42
N SER A 180 -2.74 -51.59 30.00
CA SER A 180 -2.01 -52.85 30.23
C SER A 180 -1.78 -53.07 31.73
N ARG A 181 -1.41 -52.06 32.48
CA ARG A 181 -1.24 -52.10 33.94
C ARG A 181 -2.56 -52.33 34.66
N LEU A 182 -3.67 -51.75 34.20
CA LEU A 182 -5.01 -52.06 34.76
C LEU A 182 -5.36 -53.53 34.56
N ALA A 183 -5.14 -54.07 33.39
CA ALA A 183 -5.36 -55.48 33.07
C ALA A 183 -4.55 -56.41 33.99
N SER A 184 -3.39 -55.95 34.48
CA SER A 184 -2.53 -56.65 35.44
C SER A 184 -2.87 -56.31 36.91
N GLY A 185 -3.89 -55.49 37.20
CA GLY A 185 -4.29 -55.10 38.54
C GLY A 185 -3.33 -54.14 39.24
N LEU A 186 -2.43 -53.48 38.51
CA LEU A 186 -1.38 -52.59 39.06
C LEU A 186 -1.80 -51.15 39.21
N VAL A 187 -2.89 -50.71 38.54
CA VAL A 187 -3.44 -49.35 38.64
C VAL A 187 -4.96 -49.39 38.74
N PRO A 188 -5.60 -48.39 39.37
CA PRO A 188 -7.05 -48.32 39.48
C PRO A 188 -7.70 -47.78 38.17
N PRO A 189 -9.01 -48.04 37.92
CA PRO A 189 -9.71 -47.62 36.69
C PRO A 189 -9.75 -46.14 36.44
N ASN A 190 -9.72 -45.31 37.48
CA ASN A 190 -9.68 -43.84 37.35
C ASN A 190 -8.42 -43.32 36.65
N ASP A 191 -7.30 -44.03 36.77
CA ASP A 191 -6.05 -43.68 36.09
C ASP A 191 -6.18 -43.82 34.54
N VAL A 192 -6.89 -44.84 34.09
CA VAL A 192 -7.22 -45.00 32.68
C VAL A 192 -8.12 -43.87 32.18
N ALA A 193 -9.18 -43.56 32.96
CA ALA A 193 -10.10 -42.47 32.61
C ALA A 193 -9.37 -41.11 32.53
N SER A 194 -8.44 -40.85 33.48
CA SER A 194 -7.62 -39.59 33.44
C SER A 194 -6.70 -39.55 32.21
N ALA A 195 -6.03 -40.63 31.86
CA ALA A 195 -5.17 -40.70 30.67
C ALA A 195 -5.97 -40.57 29.38
N GLU A 196 -7.15 -41.20 29.26
CA GLU A 196 -8.06 -41.03 28.11
C GLU A 196 -8.59 -39.62 27.99
N ALA A 197 -8.96 -38.97 29.09
CA ALA A 197 -9.39 -37.56 29.09
C ALA A 197 -8.26 -36.63 28.60
N GLN A 198 -7.01 -36.90 29.01
CA GLN A 198 -5.85 -36.12 28.52
C GLN A 198 -5.61 -36.35 27.03
N ALA A 199 -5.72 -37.63 26.56
CA ALA A 199 -5.59 -37.93 25.13
C ALA A 199 -6.68 -37.24 24.28
N ALA A 200 -7.92 -37.18 24.76
CA ALA A 200 -9.01 -36.46 24.09
C ALA A 200 -8.74 -34.97 24.02
N ARG A 201 -8.24 -34.35 25.10
CA ARG A 201 -7.83 -32.93 25.12
C ARG A 201 -6.68 -32.65 24.16
N GLN A 202 -5.67 -33.53 24.13
CA GLN A 202 -4.51 -33.38 23.23
C GLN A 202 -4.91 -33.51 21.76
N ARG A 203 -5.87 -34.42 21.46
CA ARG A 203 -6.44 -34.54 20.10
C ARG A 203 -7.14 -33.23 19.66
N LEU A 204 -7.90 -32.57 20.56
CA LEU A 204 -8.54 -31.29 20.26
C LEU A 204 -7.48 -30.23 19.91
N LEU A 205 -6.43 -30.10 20.74
CA LEU A 205 -5.35 -29.15 20.49
C LEU A 205 -4.62 -29.41 19.16
N ALA A 206 -4.40 -30.67 18.79
CA ALA A 206 -3.79 -31.04 17.53
C ALA A 206 -4.69 -30.65 16.33
N LEU A 207 -6.01 -30.86 16.43
CA LEU A 207 -6.97 -30.44 15.39
C LEU A 207 -7.02 -28.91 15.24
N GLU A 208 -7.00 -28.18 16.34
CA GLU A 208 -6.95 -26.71 16.33
C GLU A 208 -5.66 -26.19 15.69
N ALA A 209 -4.51 -26.83 15.97
CA ALA A 209 -3.23 -26.47 15.39
C ALA A 209 -3.18 -26.73 13.87
N ALA A 210 -3.71 -27.86 13.42
CA ALA A 210 -3.82 -28.18 11.98
C ALA A 210 -4.68 -27.11 11.26
N ASN A 211 -5.81 -26.75 11.83
CA ASN A 211 -6.67 -25.69 11.27
C ASN A 211 -5.95 -24.31 11.25
N GLN A 212 -5.21 -23.96 12.30
CA GLN A 212 -4.43 -22.72 12.32
C GLN A 212 -3.31 -22.72 11.27
N HIS A 213 -2.69 -23.86 10.99
CA HIS A 213 -1.71 -24.02 9.93
C HIS A 213 -2.34 -23.76 8.55
N GLU A 214 -3.49 -24.35 8.25
CA GLU A 214 -4.21 -24.11 6.99
C GLU A 214 -4.61 -22.63 6.82
N ILE A 215 -5.10 -21.99 7.88
CA ILE A 215 -5.46 -20.57 7.87
C ILE A 215 -4.22 -19.70 7.58
N ALA A 216 -3.09 -19.99 8.24
CA ALA A 216 -1.84 -19.24 8.02
C ALA A 216 -1.32 -19.40 6.57
N GLU A 217 -1.39 -20.63 6.01
CA GLU A 217 -1.04 -20.86 4.61
C GLU A 217 -1.98 -20.09 3.66
N ALA A 218 -3.28 -20.10 3.91
CA ALA A 218 -4.25 -19.37 3.09
C ALA A 218 -3.96 -17.86 3.09
N ASP A 219 -3.58 -17.28 4.24
CA ASP A 219 -3.21 -15.86 4.32
C ASP A 219 -1.92 -15.55 3.54
N LEU A 220 -0.91 -16.41 3.63
CA LEU A 220 0.32 -16.27 2.85
C LEU A 220 0.06 -16.37 1.33
N ARG A 221 -0.77 -17.33 0.90
CA ARG A 221 -1.20 -17.46 -0.52
C ARG A 221 -1.92 -16.20 -1.00
N ARG A 222 -2.82 -15.66 -0.19
CA ARG A 222 -3.50 -14.39 -0.48
C ARG A 222 -2.52 -13.23 -0.68
N LEU A 223 -1.49 -13.13 0.17
CA LEU A 223 -0.51 -12.04 0.11
C LEU A 223 0.48 -12.20 -1.05
N THR A 224 0.87 -13.43 -1.38
CA THR A 224 1.79 -13.71 -2.49
C THR A 224 1.11 -13.77 -3.85
N GLY A 225 -0.23 -13.94 -3.87
CA GLY A 225 -0.99 -14.18 -5.10
C GLY A 225 -0.65 -15.52 -5.77
N ASN A 226 -0.14 -16.50 -5.00
CA ASN A 226 0.26 -17.81 -5.50
C ASN A 226 -0.48 -18.91 -4.72
N ASP A 227 -1.48 -19.51 -5.34
CA ASP A 227 -2.32 -20.57 -4.75
C ASP A 227 -1.55 -21.85 -4.42
N ALA A 228 -0.39 -22.09 -5.05
CA ALA A 228 0.46 -23.23 -4.81
C ALA A 228 1.61 -22.94 -3.83
N ALA A 229 1.64 -21.77 -3.19
CA ALA A 229 2.68 -21.39 -2.25
C ALA A 229 2.65 -22.31 -1.01
N THR A 230 3.71 -23.09 -0.82
CA THR A 230 3.99 -23.82 0.42
C THR A 230 5.31 -23.31 0.98
N VAL A 231 5.37 -23.14 2.30
CA VAL A 231 6.60 -22.65 2.95
C VAL A 231 7.64 -23.76 3.00
N ALA A 232 8.88 -23.42 2.66
CA ALA A 232 10.01 -24.34 2.85
C ALA A 232 10.08 -24.79 4.31
N PRO A 233 10.28 -26.09 4.60
CA PRO A 233 10.59 -26.47 5.97
C PRO A 233 11.81 -25.66 6.41
N PRO A 234 11.78 -25.04 7.60
CA PRO A 234 12.93 -24.33 8.10
C PRO A 234 14.12 -25.29 8.08
N SER A 235 15.28 -24.83 7.57
CA SER A 235 16.51 -25.64 7.65
C SER A 235 16.75 -25.99 9.13
N ALA A 236 17.39 -27.10 9.41
CA ALA A 236 17.67 -27.55 10.79
C ALA A 236 18.35 -26.47 11.66
N GLN A 237 18.98 -25.48 11.02
CA GLN A 237 19.61 -24.31 11.67
C GLN A 237 18.64 -23.16 11.98
N SER A 238 17.47 -23.12 11.34
CA SER A 238 16.44 -22.08 11.51
C SER A 238 15.12 -22.61 12.08
N SER A 239 15.04 -23.91 12.36
CA SER A 239 13.84 -24.52 12.97
C SER A 239 13.62 -23.98 14.38
N PRO A 240 12.41 -23.50 14.71
CA PRO A 240 12.05 -23.13 16.08
C PRO A 240 12.24 -24.28 17.08
N ALA A 241 12.12 -25.53 16.61
CA ALA A 241 12.15 -26.72 17.49
C ALA A 241 13.55 -27.20 17.94
N GLY A 242 14.65 -26.70 17.42
CA GLY A 242 15.96 -27.23 17.81
C GLY A 242 17.22 -26.55 17.28
N GLY A 243 17.12 -25.49 16.45
CA GLY A 243 18.26 -24.79 15.86
C GLY A 243 18.66 -23.53 16.64
N ALA A 244 19.97 -23.19 16.64
CA ALA A 244 20.44 -21.89 17.08
C ALA A 244 19.80 -20.79 16.20
N LEU A 245 19.50 -19.64 16.81
CA LEU A 245 19.06 -18.47 16.04
C LEU A 245 20.11 -18.13 14.99
N PRO A 246 19.77 -17.96 13.69
CA PRO A 246 20.71 -17.48 12.71
C PRO A 246 21.26 -16.11 13.15
N PRO A 247 22.51 -15.77 12.73
CA PRO A 247 23.13 -14.52 13.12
C PRO A 247 22.26 -13.33 12.78
N ALA A 248 22.21 -12.36 13.68
CA ALA A 248 21.48 -11.11 13.46
C ALA A 248 22.02 -10.40 12.20
N PRO A 249 21.17 -9.72 11.41
CA PRO A 249 21.61 -8.95 10.25
C PRO A 249 22.71 -7.97 10.63
N ALA A 250 23.72 -7.80 9.77
CA ALA A 250 24.92 -6.98 10.06
C ALA A 250 24.61 -5.50 10.37
N TRP A 251 23.44 -4.99 9.94
CA TRP A 251 23.00 -3.63 10.23
C TRP A 251 22.39 -3.46 11.64
N LEU A 252 22.02 -4.60 12.26
CA LEU A 252 21.41 -4.59 13.58
C LEU A 252 22.51 -4.36 14.62
N PRO A 253 22.39 -3.37 15.50
CA PRO A 253 23.39 -3.16 16.52
C PRO A 253 23.48 -4.41 17.43
N ALA A 254 24.68 -4.75 17.83
CA ALA A 254 24.88 -5.69 18.92
C ALA A 254 24.11 -5.18 20.16
N ARG A 255 23.79 -6.10 21.08
CA ARG A 255 23.11 -5.78 22.34
C ARG A 255 23.71 -4.52 22.99
N GLY A 256 22.92 -3.48 23.23
CA GLY A 256 23.39 -2.20 23.75
C GLY A 256 23.97 -1.22 22.73
N GLY A 257 23.79 -1.45 21.42
CA GLY A 257 24.17 -0.49 20.37
C GLY A 257 23.41 0.83 20.45
N SER A 258 23.96 1.89 19.82
CA SER A 258 23.40 3.24 19.91
C SER A 258 21.98 3.33 19.31
N VAL A 259 20.97 3.39 20.16
CA VAL A 259 19.58 3.67 19.75
C VAL A 259 19.50 5.04 19.07
N ALA A 260 20.37 5.98 19.42
CA ALA A 260 20.43 7.30 18.81
C ALA A 260 20.77 7.23 17.32
N ASP A 261 21.69 6.33 16.92
CA ASP A 261 22.05 6.16 15.51
C ASP A 261 20.91 5.55 14.69
N LEU A 262 20.17 4.60 15.29
CA LEU A 262 18.97 4.04 14.67
C LEU A 262 17.87 5.10 14.47
N ILE A 263 17.67 5.98 15.47
CA ILE A 263 16.70 7.08 15.37
C ILE A 263 17.16 8.06 14.26
N ALA A 264 18.43 8.44 14.22
CA ALA A 264 18.95 9.34 13.19
C ALA A 264 18.79 8.73 11.78
N ALA A 265 19.06 7.43 11.64
CA ALA A 265 18.83 6.71 10.38
C ALA A 265 17.35 6.69 10.00
N ALA A 266 16.45 6.40 10.93
CA ALA A 266 15.00 6.37 10.72
C ALA A 266 14.47 7.74 10.26
N LEU A 267 14.82 8.82 10.93
CA LEU A 267 14.40 10.18 10.58
C LEU A 267 14.86 10.60 9.18
N LYS A 268 15.97 10.03 8.69
CA LYS A 268 16.46 10.30 7.33
C LYS A 268 15.84 9.39 6.27
N ALA A 269 15.67 8.11 6.60
CA ALA A 269 15.36 7.06 5.61
C ALA A 269 13.85 6.81 5.43
N ARG A 270 13.00 7.11 6.44
CA ARG A 270 11.58 6.75 6.39
C ARG A 270 10.83 7.45 5.26
N PRO A 271 10.24 6.68 4.33
CA PRO A 271 9.52 7.25 3.20
C PRO A 271 8.27 8.04 3.61
N GLU A 272 7.59 7.67 4.71
CA GLU A 272 6.41 8.41 5.19
C GLU A 272 6.75 9.84 5.64
N ARG A 273 7.92 10.00 6.28
CA ARG A 273 8.43 11.32 6.64
C ARG A 273 8.69 12.17 5.41
N GLN A 274 9.36 11.58 4.41
CA GLN A 274 9.65 12.24 3.14
C GLN A 274 8.37 12.58 2.36
N ALA A 275 7.34 11.73 2.41
CA ALA A 275 6.02 12.02 1.83
C ALA A 275 5.34 13.21 2.51
N LEU A 276 5.40 13.30 3.84
CA LEU A 276 4.86 14.44 4.59
C LEU A 276 5.62 15.74 4.29
N GLU A 277 6.94 15.70 4.15
CA GLU A 277 7.76 16.86 3.74
C GLU A 277 7.36 17.34 2.34
N ALA A 278 7.26 16.43 1.37
CA ALA A 278 6.83 16.77 0.02
C ALA A 278 5.42 17.38 -0.02
N ARG A 279 4.49 16.89 0.81
CA ARG A 279 3.15 17.49 0.94
C ARG A 279 3.18 18.87 1.59
N ALA A 280 4.07 19.09 2.56
CA ALA A 280 4.26 20.41 3.17
C ALA A 280 4.86 21.41 2.17
N GLU A 281 5.77 20.96 1.30
CA GLU A 281 6.29 21.74 0.17
C GLU A 281 5.19 22.06 -0.84
N ALA A 282 4.40 21.06 -1.26
CA ALA A 282 3.26 21.27 -2.16
C ALA A 282 2.26 22.31 -1.61
N ALA A 283 1.98 22.29 -0.31
CA ALA A 283 1.11 23.26 0.32
C ALA A 283 1.75 24.67 0.37
N THR A 284 3.06 24.76 0.55
CA THR A 284 3.78 26.04 0.50
C THR A 284 3.71 26.65 -0.91
N GLU A 285 3.94 25.86 -1.95
CA GLU A 285 3.83 26.29 -3.34
C GLU A 285 2.38 26.69 -3.72
N ARG A 286 1.37 26.00 -3.17
CA ARG A 286 -0.04 26.42 -3.33
C ARG A 286 -0.30 27.78 -2.68
N ALA A 287 0.29 28.05 -1.51
CA ALA A 287 0.17 29.36 -0.87
C ALA A 287 0.85 30.47 -1.69
N ASP A 288 1.97 30.17 -2.34
CA ASP A 288 2.66 31.08 -3.25
C ASP A 288 1.84 31.33 -4.53
N ALA A 289 1.17 30.30 -5.06
CA ALA A 289 0.24 30.45 -6.18
C ALA A 289 -0.94 31.36 -5.87
N VAL A 290 -1.49 31.28 -4.65
CA VAL A 290 -2.53 32.23 -4.17
C VAL A 290 -1.96 33.64 -4.08
N GLY A 291 -0.75 33.80 -3.54
CA GLY A 291 -0.07 35.10 -3.45
C GLY A 291 0.24 35.72 -4.82
N ALA A 292 0.48 34.90 -5.84
CA ALA A 292 0.74 35.35 -7.21
C ALA A 292 -0.43 36.11 -7.84
N ALA A 293 -1.66 35.91 -7.35
CA ALA A 293 -2.85 36.70 -7.79
C ALA A 293 -2.77 38.20 -7.43
N ALA A 294 -1.81 38.60 -6.61
CA ALA A 294 -1.53 40.04 -6.35
C ALA A 294 -0.74 40.72 -7.46
N ARG A 295 -0.18 39.95 -8.41
CA ARG A 295 0.64 40.45 -9.52
C ARG A 295 -0.19 40.63 -10.77
N PRO A 296 0.23 41.51 -11.72
CA PRO A 296 -0.41 41.62 -13.01
C PRO A 296 -0.43 40.27 -13.77
N GLN A 297 -1.44 40.08 -14.61
CA GLN A 297 -1.51 38.92 -15.52
C GLN A 297 -1.57 39.48 -16.95
N ILE A 298 -0.88 38.84 -17.87
CA ILE A 298 -0.80 39.27 -19.26
C ILE A 298 -1.21 38.08 -20.13
N ALA A 299 -2.19 38.28 -20.99
CA ALA A 299 -2.62 37.25 -21.96
C ALA A 299 -2.71 37.89 -23.36
N VAL A 300 -2.35 37.11 -24.36
CA VAL A 300 -2.64 37.37 -25.76
C VAL A 300 -3.93 36.65 -26.10
N THR A 301 -4.85 37.35 -26.73
CA THR A 301 -6.07 36.78 -27.29
C THR A 301 -6.18 37.14 -28.76
N GLY A 302 -6.75 36.26 -29.56
CA GLY A 302 -7.01 36.50 -30.97
C GLY A 302 -8.24 35.76 -31.41
N GLY A 303 -8.94 36.31 -32.41
CA GLY A 303 -10.12 35.65 -32.93
C GLY A 303 -10.25 35.83 -34.43
N TYR A 304 -10.77 34.80 -35.09
CA TYR A 304 -11.19 34.84 -36.48
C TYR A 304 -12.67 34.49 -36.55
N ASP A 305 -13.46 35.47 -36.94
CA ASP A 305 -14.90 35.35 -37.05
C ASP A 305 -15.36 35.13 -38.46
N TYR A 306 -16.31 34.23 -38.67
CA TYR A 306 -17.09 34.04 -39.88
C TYR A 306 -18.56 34.07 -39.49
N ALA A 307 -19.21 35.22 -39.78
CA ALA A 307 -20.56 35.50 -39.26
C ALA A 307 -21.51 36.11 -40.29
N ARG A 308 -22.82 35.88 -40.07
CA ARG A 308 -23.88 36.42 -40.92
C ARG A 308 -25.01 36.95 -39.96
N PRO A 309 -25.24 38.28 -39.93
CA PRO A 309 -24.37 39.32 -40.37
C PRO A 309 -23.09 39.42 -39.53
N ASN A 310 -21.99 39.89 -40.11
CA ASN A 310 -20.78 40.17 -39.31
C ASN A 310 -20.92 41.50 -38.59
N PRO A 311 -20.84 41.53 -37.25
CA PRO A 311 -21.05 42.76 -36.46
C PRO A 311 -19.96 43.83 -36.66
N ARG A 312 -18.81 43.46 -37.22
CA ARG A 312 -17.69 44.38 -37.46
C ARG A 312 -17.74 45.08 -38.82
N ILE A 313 -18.63 44.66 -39.71
CA ILE A 313 -18.77 45.20 -41.05
C ILE A 313 -19.99 46.14 -41.11
N PHE A 314 -19.74 47.31 -41.63
CA PHE A 314 -20.77 48.33 -41.79
C PHE A 314 -20.79 48.84 -43.22
N PRO A 315 -21.93 49.03 -43.90
CA PRO A 315 -23.30 48.78 -43.41
C PRO A 315 -23.54 47.30 -43.11
N ARG A 316 -24.41 47.01 -42.10
CA ARG A 316 -24.77 45.65 -41.77
C ARG A 316 -25.51 44.99 -42.92
N ALA A 317 -25.10 43.81 -43.30
CA ALA A 317 -25.72 43.05 -44.41
C ALA A 317 -25.94 41.59 -44.00
N ALA A 318 -27.03 40.99 -44.52
CA ALA A 318 -27.35 39.57 -44.27
C ALA A 318 -26.45 38.63 -45.13
N GLU A 319 -25.15 38.88 -45.08
CA GLU A 319 -24.12 38.17 -45.85
C GLU A 319 -23.09 37.55 -44.92
N TRP A 320 -22.49 36.46 -45.34
CA TRP A 320 -21.35 35.84 -44.65
C TRP A 320 -20.07 36.64 -44.89
N ASN A 321 -19.50 37.15 -43.79
CA ASN A 321 -18.26 37.91 -43.84
C ASN A 321 -17.27 37.47 -42.78
N THR A 322 -15.98 37.63 -43.08
CA THR A 322 -14.89 37.35 -42.17
C THR A 322 -14.41 38.60 -41.49
N SER A 323 -13.96 38.44 -40.24
CA SER A 323 -13.20 39.47 -39.54
C SER A 323 -12.25 38.84 -38.54
N TRP A 324 -11.22 39.56 -38.11
CA TRP A 324 -10.26 39.05 -37.13
C TRP A 324 -9.94 40.15 -36.09
N ASP A 325 -9.44 39.68 -34.95
CA ASP A 325 -8.90 40.54 -33.90
C ASP A 325 -7.70 39.89 -33.26
N ALA A 326 -6.81 40.73 -32.72
CA ALA A 326 -5.72 40.32 -31.86
C ALA A 326 -5.52 41.39 -30.80
N SER A 327 -5.35 40.97 -29.56
CA SER A 327 -5.17 41.89 -28.44
C SER A 327 -4.21 41.32 -27.38
N VAL A 328 -3.55 42.23 -26.69
CA VAL A 328 -2.79 41.96 -25.46
C VAL A 328 -3.57 42.53 -24.30
N ASN A 329 -3.98 41.67 -23.40
CA ASN A 329 -4.78 42.05 -22.25
C ASN A 329 -3.91 42.00 -21.00
N VAL A 330 -3.87 43.09 -20.24
CA VAL A 330 -3.24 43.18 -18.93
C VAL A 330 -4.34 43.28 -17.88
N SER A 331 -4.40 42.34 -16.97
CA SER A 331 -5.35 42.30 -15.89
C SER A 331 -4.61 42.40 -14.55
N TRP A 332 -4.94 43.44 -13.75
CA TRP A 332 -4.34 43.60 -12.44
C TRP A 332 -5.41 44.08 -11.44
N ASN A 333 -5.72 43.20 -10.51
CA ASN A 333 -6.67 43.54 -9.45
C ASN A 333 -5.94 44.26 -8.30
N LEU A 334 -6.07 45.59 -8.25
CA LEU A 334 -5.35 46.41 -7.29
C LEU A 334 -5.93 46.32 -5.86
N TRP A 335 -7.24 46.13 -5.74
CA TRP A 335 -7.92 46.06 -4.44
C TRP A 335 -9.14 45.12 -4.52
N ASP A 336 -9.29 44.25 -3.54
CA ASP A 336 -10.34 43.23 -3.48
C ASP A 336 -10.96 43.07 -2.09
N GLY A 337 -10.88 44.11 -1.26
CA GLY A 337 -11.44 44.10 0.10
C GLY A 337 -10.67 43.22 1.09
N GLY A 338 -9.44 42.78 0.76
CA GLY A 338 -8.63 41.94 1.62
C GLY A 338 -8.82 40.44 1.39
N ARG A 339 -9.65 40.01 0.42
CA ARG A 339 -9.95 38.61 0.11
C ARG A 339 -8.67 37.79 -0.17
N ARG A 340 -7.76 38.28 -1.03
CA ARG A 340 -6.50 37.62 -1.35
C ARG A 340 -5.59 37.41 -0.13
N ALA A 341 -5.53 38.45 0.73
CA ALA A 341 -4.73 38.35 1.96
C ALA A 341 -5.26 37.25 2.90
N ALA A 342 -6.58 37.15 3.00
CA ALA A 342 -7.23 36.10 3.80
C ALA A 342 -6.99 34.71 3.19
N GLU A 343 -7.20 34.52 1.88
CA GLU A 343 -6.94 33.28 1.16
C GLU A 343 -5.46 32.83 1.28
N GLN A 344 -4.53 33.76 1.15
CA GLN A 344 -3.10 33.49 1.32
C GLN A 344 -2.77 33.14 2.78
N GLY A 345 -3.40 33.82 3.75
CA GLY A 345 -3.29 33.50 5.17
C GLY A 345 -3.74 32.08 5.47
N GLU A 346 -4.89 31.67 4.94
CA GLU A 346 -5.43 30.31 5.06
C GLU A 346 -4.47 29.27 4.46
N ALA A 347 -3.99 29.50 3.23
CA ALA A 347 -3.06 28.60 2.56
C ALA A 347 -1.73 28.45 3.33
N ARG A 348 -1.20 29.57 3.88
CA ARG A 348 -0.01 29.55 4.74
C ARG A 348 -0.22 28.80 6.05
N ALA A 349 -1.39 28.97 6.66
CA ALA A 349 -1.76 28.23 7.87
C ALA A 349 -1.82 26.71 7.59
N THR A 350 -2.38 26.31 6.44
CA THR A 350 -2.39 24.93 5.98
C THR A 350 -0.97 24.37 5.81
N ALA A 351 -0.06 25.11 5.16
CA ALA A 351 1.34 24.71 5.02
C ALA A 351 2.05 24.58 6.38
N SER A 352 1.78 25.52 7.31
CA SER A 352 2.32 25.45 8.67
C SER A 352 1.81 24.23 9.45
N ALA A 353 0.52 23.89 9.31
CA ALA A 353 -0.05 22.69 9.93
C ALA A 353 0.63 21.41 9.45
N LEU A 354 0.93 21.29 8.14
CA LEU A 354 1.67 20.15 7.59
C LEU A 354 3.12 20.08 8.10
N LYS A 355 3.81 21.22 8.22
CA LYS A 355 5.16 21.28 8.83
C LYS A 355 5.14 20.81 10.29
N THR A 356 4.11 21.21 11.05
CA THR A 356 3.91 20.73 12.43
C THR A 356 3.67 19.23 12.48
N ARG A 357 2.94 18.69 11.49
CA ARG A 357 2.70 17.24 11.36
C ARG A 357 4.00 16.46 11.10
N VAL A 358 4.95 17.01 10.32
CA VAL A 358 6.28 16.42 10.14
C VAL A 358 7.00 16.32 11.49
N ALA A 359 7.01 17.41 12.26
CA ALA A 359 7.65 17.43 13.58
C ALA A 359 7.00 16.47 14.59
N ASP A 360 5.69 16.26 14.50
CA ASP A 360 4.98 15.26 15.31
C ASP A 360 5.37 13.84 14.90
N PHE A 361 5.42 13.58 13.59
CA PHE A 361 5.87 12.29 13.05
C PHE A 361 7.31 11.95 13.49
N ASP A 362 8.20 12.94 13.58
CA ASP A 362 9.58 12.75 14.07
C ASP A 362 9.60 12.27 15.53
N ARG A 363 8.70 12.81 16.38
CA ARG A 363 8.54 12.33 17.77
C ARG A 363 7.98 10.91 17.85
N GLN A 364 6.98 10.61 17.02
CA GLN A 364 6.40 9.26 16.94
C GLN A 364 7.44 8.25 16.46
N THR A 365 8.23 8.58 15.43
CA THR A 365 9.32 7.74 14.93
C THR A 365 10.38 7.48 16.01
N THR A 366 10.74 8.50 16.76
CA THR A 366 11.69 8.36 17.87
C THR A 366 11.18 7.40 18.94
N PHE A 367 9.92 7.51 19.31
CA PHE A 367 9.27 6.59 20.26
C PHE A 367 9.19 5.18 19.70
N GLU A 368 8.77 5.02 18.45
CA GLU A 368 8.62 3.72 17.79
C GLU A 368 9.97 2.98 17.74
N VAL A 369 11.04 3.61 17.28
CA VAL A 369 12.38 2.98 17.20
C VAL A 369 12.84 2.51 18.58
N ARG A 370 12.65 3.32 19.62
CA ARG A 370 12.99 2.91 21.00
C ARG A 370 12.19 1.69 21.45
N THR A 371 10.88 1.71 21.21
CA THR A 371 10.00 0.60 21.60
C THR A 371 10.38 -0.69 20.88
N ARG A 372 10.63 -0.62 19.54
CA ARG A 372 11.01 -1.80 18.75
C ARG A 372 12.39 -2.36 19.17
N THR A 373 13.31 -1.50 19.58
CA THR A 373 14.61 -1.96 20.10
C THR A 373 14.44 -2.72 21.42
N LEU A 374 13.63 -2.20 22.33
CA LEU A 374 13.33 -2.88 23.62
C LEU A 374 12.59 -4.20 23.40
N GLU A 375 11.62 -4.24 22.47
CA GLU A 375 10.90 -5.47 22.10
C GLU A 375 11.87 -6.53 21.55
N LEU A 376 12.84 -6.15 20.72
CA LEU A 376 13.82 -7.07 20.18
C LEU A 376 14.73 -7.63 21.29
N ASP A 377 15.24 -6.77 22.16
CA ASP A 377 16.12 -7.21 23.25
C ASP A 377 15.37 -8.16 24.20
N SER A 378 14.15 -7.81 24.58
CA SER A 378 13.28 -8.69 25.39
C SER A 378 12.97 -10.02 24.71
N SER A 379 12.69 -10.00 23.39
CA SER A 379 12.42 -11.23 22.63
C SER A 379 13.64 -12.16 22.58
N ARG A 380 14.84 -11.62 22.47
CA ARG A 380 16.10 -12.40 22.52
C ARG A 380 16.33 -13.05 23.88
N GLU A 381 16.01 -12.32 24.96
CA GLU A 381 16.08 -12.88 26.31
C GLU A 381 15.05 -13.99 26.53
N ALA A 382 13.84 -13.83 26.00
CA ALA A 382 12.79 -14.84 26.05
C ALA A 382 13.21 -16.16 25.40
N VAL A 383 13.97 -16.16 24.31
CA VAL A 383 14.51 -17.41 23.71
C VAL A 383 15.48 -18.10 24.66
N SER A 384 16.37 -17.36 25.33
CA SER A 384 17.30 -17.98 26.31
C SER A 384 16.57 -18.61 27.48
N ALA A 385 15.54 -17.94 28.01
CA ALA A 385 14.70 -18.46 29.07
C ALA A 385 13.92 -19.73 28.63
N ALA A 386 13.34 -19.71 27.42
CA ALA A 386 12.64 -20.85 26.87
C ALA A 386 13.58 -22.06 26.59
N ASP A 387 14.85 -21.81 26.20
CA ASP A 387 15.85 -22.88 26.06
C ASP A 387 16.24 -23.52 27.40
N GLU A 388 16.21 -22.75 28.52
CA GLU A 388 16.41 -23.26 29.86
C GLU A 388 15.19 -24.06 30.33
N GLU A 389 13.99 -23.55 30.08
CA GLU A 389 12.73 -24.22 30.43
C GLU A 389 12.59 -25.58 29.75
N ILE A 390 12.86 -25.68 28.44
CA ILE A 390 12.83 -26.97 27.72
C ILE A 390 13.80 -27.98 28.36
N ARG A 391 15.03 -27.57 28.70
CA ARG A 391 16.00 -28.47 29.30
C ARG A 391 15.53 -28.97 30.67
N ALA A 392 14.98 -28.08 31.50
CA ALA A 392 14.44 -28.43 32.80
C ALA A 392 13.22 -29.37 32.69
N ALA A 393 12.26 -29.04 31.81
CA ALA A 393 11.05 -29.83 31.59
C ALA A 393 11.36 -31.22 31.02
N ALA A 394 12.31 -31.34 30.09
CA ALA A 394 12.75 -32.60 29.53
C ALA A 394 13.39 -33.51 30.58
N GLU A 395 14.24 -32.95 31.44
CA GLU A 395 14.84 -33.72 32.55
C GLU A 395 13.81 -34.14 33.59
N ALA A 396 12.87 -33.27 33.94
CA ALA A 396 11.77 -33.58 34.83
C ALA A 396 10.91 -34.73 34.30
N GLU A 397 10.52 -34.69 33.01
CA GLU A 397 9.76 -35.78 32.36
C GLU A 397 10.55 -37.09 32.39
N ARG A 398 11.85 -37.06 32.10
CA ARG A 398 12.71 -38.23 32.13
C ARG A 398 12.73 -38.89 33.52
N VAL A 399 12.98 -38.07 34.55
CA VAL A 399 13.04 -38.56 35.97
C VAL A 399 11.70 -39.09 36.44
N VAL A 400 10.59 -38.38 36.17
CA VAL A 400 9.24 -38.84 36.51
C VAL A 400 8.87 -40.13 35.81
N GLY A 401 9.24 -40.26 34.52
CA GLY A 401 9.05 -41.50 33.74
C GLY A 401 9.81 -42.70 34.32
N GLU A 402 11.04 -42.50 34.80
CA GLU A 402 11.81 -43.57 35.49
C GLU A 402 11.17 -43.96 36.83
N ARG A 403 10.76 -42.99 37.65
CA ARG A 403 10.06 -43.23 38.92
C ARG A 403 8.73 -43.93 38.72
N TYR A 404 7.97 -43.60 37.66
CA TYR A 404 6.72 -44.29 37.33
C TYR A 404 6.95 -45.74 36.91
N ARG A 405 8.02 -46.05 36.14
CA ARG A 405 8.39 -47.44 35.82
C ARG A 405 8.77 -48.23 37.05
N ALA A 406 9.40 -47.56 38.03
CA ALA A 406 9.75 -48.17 39.34
C ALA A 406 8.56 -48.25 40.33
N GLY A 407 7.37 -47.79 39.97
CA GLY A 407 6.16 -47.79 40.81
C GLY A 407 6.14 -46.75 41.93
N VAL A 408 7.02 -45.71 41.89
CA VAL A 408 7.12 -44.67 42.94
C VAL A 408 6.61 -43.31 42.50
N ALA A 409 6.02 -43.18 41.30
CA ALA A 409 5.30 -42.04 40.80
C ALA A 409 3.93 -42.47 40.28
N THR A 410 2.99 -41.52 40.24
CA THR A 410 1.60 -41.75 39.81
C THR A 410 1.45 -41.47 38.30
N THR A 411 0.36 -41.94 37.69
CA THR A 411 -0.05 -41.60 36.33
C THR A 411 -0.19 -40.08 36.15
N THR A 412 -0.72 -39.41 37.17
CA THR A 412 -0.90 -37.93 37.17
C THR A 412 0.47 -37.21 37.08
N ASP A 413 1.47 -37.67 37.85
CA ASP A 413 2.82 -37.09 37.81
C ASP A 413 3.43 -37.16 36.38
N VAL A 414 3.21 -38.27 35.67
CA VAL A 414 3.68 -38.44 34.25
C VAL A 414 2.94 -37.49 33.35
N LEU A 415 1.61 -37.39 33.47
CA LEU A 415 0.80 -36.49 32.62
C LEU A 415 1.16 -35.01 32.86
N ASP A 416 1.41 -34.61 34.09
CA ASP A 416 1.82 -33.24 34.43
C ASP A 416 3.19 -32.90 33.88
N ALA A 417 4.15 -33.85 33.93
CA ALA A 417 5.49 -33.68 33.35
C ALA A 417 5.43 -33.56 31.82
N GLN A 418 4.57 -34.37 31.15
CA GLN A 418 4.35 -34.26 29.71
C GLN A 418 3.72 -32.93 29.30
N VAL A 419 2.74 -32.43 30.08
CA VAL A 419 2.12 -31.10 29.84
C VAL A 419 3.15 -29.99 30.00
N ALA A 420 3.98 -30.04 31.05
CA ALA A 420 5.03 -29.05 31.28
C ALA A 420 6.04 -29.02 30.12
N ARG A 421 6.46 -30.17 29.62
CA ARG A 421 7.35 -30.27 28.46
C ARG A 421 6.72 -29.73 27.19
N LEU A 422 5.46 -30.10 26.92
CA LEU A 422 4.72 -29.57 25.78
C LEU A 422 4.66 -28.04 25.82
N GLN A 423 4.33 -27.46 27.00
CA GLN A 423 4.25 -26.01 27.17
C GLN A 423 5.60 -25.36 26.87
N ALA A 424 6.70 -25.88 27.40
CA ALA A 424 8.05 -25.37 27.14
C ALA A 424 8.43 -25.42 25.65
N GLU A 425 8.08 -26.51 24.93
CA GLU A 425 8.31 -26.60 23.47
C GLU A 425 7.50 -25.58 22.67
N LEU A 426 6.24 -25.34 23.04
CA LEU A 426 5.40 -24.33 22.42
C LEU A 426 5.89 -22.89 22.69
N ASP A 427 6.31 -22.62 23.94
CA ASP A 427 6.81 -21.30 24.33
C ASP A 427 8.12 -20.96 23.64
N ARG A 428 9.01 -21.95 23.45
CA ARG A 428 10.22 -21.79 22.64
C ARG A 428 9.89 -21.48 21.18
N THR A 429 8.96 -22.23 20.58
CA THR A 429 8.54 -22.00 19.19
C THR A 429 8.04 -20.57 19.00
N ARG A 430 7.22 -20.07 19.93
CA ARG A 430 6.74 -18.68 19.94
C ARG A 430 7.86 -17.68 20.15
N ALA A 431 8.80 -17.93 21.08
CA ALA A 431 9.90 -17.04 21.37
C ALA A 431 10.80 -16.81 20.14
N VAL A 432 11.15 -17.89 19.41
CA VAL A 432 11.94 -17.80 18.18
C VAL A 432 11.22 -16.98 17.09
N ALA A 433 9.92 -17.23 16.89
CA ALA A 433 9.13 -16.47 15.93
C ALA A 433 9.05 -14.97 16.31
N ASN A 434 8.89 -14.67 17.60
CA ASN A 434 8.84 -13.30 18.11
C ASN A 434 10.14 -12.53 17.86
N VAL A 435 11.32 -13.15 17.99
CA VAL A 435 12.60 -12.50 17.63
C VAL A 435 12.60 -12.10 16.16
N ARG A 436 12.18 -12.97 15.25
CA ARG A 436 12.13 -12.70 13.81
C ARG A 436 11.17 -11.57 13.47
N LEU A 437 10.01 -11.56 14.12
CA LEU A 437 9.03 -10.49 13.94
C LEU A 437 9.52 -9.16 14.53
N ALA A 438 10.21 -9.20 15.68
CA ALA A 438 10.80 -8.01 16.28
C ALA A 438 11.92 -7.42 15.40
N GLU A 439 12.78 -8.27 14.80
CA GLU A 439 13.78 -7.86 13.81
C GLU A 439 13.12 -7.15 12.61
N ALA A 440 12.11 -7.77 12.00
CA ALA A 440 11.40 -7.19 10.87
C ALA A 440 10.67 -5.87 11.21
N ARG A 441 10.08 -5.79 12.41
CA ARG A 441 9.44 -4.55 12.89
C ARG A 441 10.46 -3.42 13.10
N LEU A 442 11.62 -3.74 13.65
CA LEU A 442 12.69 -2.76 13.83
C LEU A 442 13.25 -2.31 12.46
N GLU A 443 13.46 -3.24 11.53
CA GLU A 443 13.86 -2.96 10.15
C GLU A 443 12.92 -1.94 9.51
N ARG A 444 11.60 -2.20 9.59
CA ARG A 444 10.57 -1.30 9.10
C ARG A 444 10.58 0.05 9.82
N ALA A 445 10.77 0.07 11.15
CA ALA A 445 10.80 1.30 11.94
C ALA A 445 11.99 2.19 11.60
N VAL A 446 13.13 1.61 11.20
CA VAL A 446 14.33 2.33 10.76
C VAL A 446 14.23 2.79 9.29
N GLY A 447 13.22 2.33 8.53
CA GLY A 447 13.00 2.74 7.15
C GLY A 447 13.80 1.91 6.13
N ARG A 448 13.99 0.62 6.42
CA ARG A 448 14.65 -0.35 5.55
C ARG A 448 13.72 -1.39 4.99
#